data_665c17ef4a0af322e898b0914e0488b4
#
_entry.id   665c17ef4a0af322e898b0914e0488b4
#
_cell.length_a   1.000
_cell.length_b   1.000
_cell.length_c   1.000
_cell.angle_alpha   90.00
_cell.angle_beta   90.00
_cell.angle_gamma   90.00
#
_symmetry.space_group_name_H-M   'P 1'
#
loop_
_entity.id
_entity.type
_entity.pdbx_description
1 polymer ?
#
loop_
_entity_poly.entity_id
_entity_poly.type
_entity_poly.pdbx_seq_one_letter_code
_entity_poly.pdbx_strand_id
1 'polypeptide(L)'
;MKKTLISITLFSLLATSLTAGFWSNNAQAGIRQYSANIQNSTWLLSNDSRLQCTLSHQIPQYGEARFYAKANRQLNMEFELDMMLLPDNYSLAEVRSVSPSWQPGNGSRRLADMKLYKQFNPSLPKKVAWTMLSELEQGMSPTFYYNDWYSDSDKISVGLSTARFRKAYQDFVGCIGNLLNYSFDDISYTVLNYQSNSDKFTKASQRRMNMIREYLSLDPELELVLIDAYSDSYGGRDANLRLSQRRATKIRDYFVQNGIDASRIEASGYGEKRHIASNDTTLGRGKNRRVVIQMQKP
;
A
#
# COMPACT_ATOMS: atom_id res chain seq x y z
N MET A 1 66.70 91.51 -26.07
CA MET A 1 65.38 91.51 -25.41
C MET A 1 64.41 90.67 -26.15
N LYS A 2 64.12 89.50 -25.73
CA LYS A 2 62.84 88.74 -25.92
C LYS A 2 62.97 87.39 -25.16
N LYS A 3 62.25 87.27 -24.08
CA LYS A 3 62.14 86.05 -23.28
C LYS A 3 61.21 85.05 -23.94
N THR A 4 61.69 83.87 -24.18
CA THR A 4 60.88 82.75 -24.63
C THR A 4 60.56 81.85 -23.44
N LEU A 5 59.28 81.76 -23.11
CA LEU A 5 58.77 80.83 -22.08
C LEU A 5 58.64 79.43 -22.72
N ILE A 6 59.22 78.43 -22.13
CA ILE A 6 59.09 77.04 -22.40
C ILE A 6 57.96 76.49 -21.51
N SER A 7 56.87 76.08 -22.14
CA SER A 7 55.71 75.37 -21.45
C SER A 7 56.00 73.88 -21.34
N ILE A 8 56.10 73.37 -20.13
CA ILE A 8 56.24 71.94 -19.84
C ILE A 8 54.84 71.38 -19.59
N THR A 9 54.36 70.60 -20.54
CA THR A 9 53.12 69.84 -20.40
C THR A 9 53.40 68.54 -19.67
N LEU A 10 52.89 68.43 -18.42
CA LEU A 10 52.84 67.17 -17.68
C LEU A 10 51.76 66.21 -18.30
N PHE A 11 52.22 65.07 -18.83
CA PHE A 11 51.36 63.98 -19.18
C PHE A 11 51.06 63.11 -17.94
N SER A 12 49.86 63.21 -17.36
CA SER A 12 49.44 62.35 -16.30
C SER A 12 48.91 61.04 -16.90
N LEU A 13 49.61 59.91 -16.70
CA LEU A 13 49.15 58.58 -16.99
C LEU A 13 48.10 58.15 -15.93
N LEU A 14 46.86 58.14 -16.29
CA LEU A 14 45.80 57.48 -15.51
C LEU A 14 45.91 55.94 -15.75
N ALA A 15 46.45 55.27 -14.72
CA ALA A 15 46.35 53.79 -14.65
C ALA A 15 44.93 53.40 -14.23
N THR A 16 44.09 52.95 -15.14
CA THR A 16 42.80 52.33 -14.89
C THR A 16 43.04 50.89 -14.39
N SER A 17 42.98 50.68 -13.08
CA SER A 17 42.92 49.32 -12.51
C SER A 17 41.56 48.67 -12.83
N LEU A 18 41.57 47.77 -13.80
CA LEU A 18 40.45 46.84 -13.99
C LEU A 18 40.40 45.89 -12.77
N THR A 19 39.57 46.19 -11.79
CA THR A 19 39.13 45.20 -10.80
C THR A 19 38.16 44.25 -11.48
N ALA A 20 38.66 43.09 -11.92
CA ALA A 20 37.82 41.98 -12.30
C ALA A 20 37.07 41.54 -11.02
N GLY A 21 35.83 42.02 -10.87
CA GLY A 21 34.94 41.56 -9.85
C GLY A 21 34.61 40.08 -10.13
N PHE A 22 35.22 39.18 -9.36
CA PHE A 22 34.76 37.82 -9.27
C PHE A 22 33.33 37.83 -8.70
N TRP A 23 32.36 37.81 -9.55
CA TRP A 23 30.99 37.47 -9.14
C TRP A 23 31.02 36.00 -8.75
N SER A 24 31.30 35.72 -7.48
CA SER A 24 30.99 34.42 -6.92
C SER A 24 29.45 34.28 -6.95
N ASN A 25 28.93 33.57 -7.94
CA ASN A 25 27.56 33.05 -7.89
C ASN A 25 27.53 32.08 -6.72
N ASN A 26 27.29 32.59 -5.52
CA ASN A 26 26.83 31.76 -4.41
C ASN A 26 25.47 31.22 -4.84
N ALA A 27 25.46 30.02 -5.42
CA ALA A 27 24.22 29.25 -5.63
C ALA A 27 23.61 29.04 -4.24
N GLN A 28 22.64 29.87 -3.90
CA GLN A 28 21.96 29.78 -2.63
C GLN A 28 21.11 28.51 -2.72
N ALA A 29 21.41 27.51 -1.89
CA ALA A 29 20.66 26.27 -1.83
C ALA A 29 19.17 26.60 -1.62
N GLY A 30 18.37 26.36 -2.63
CA GLY A 30 16.92 26.58 -2.59
C GLY A 30 16.23 25.46 -1.79
N ILE A 31 15.24 25.80 -0.98
CA ILE A 31 14.34 24.81 -0.41
C ILE A 31 13.04 24.90 -1.19
N ARG A 32 12.73 23.86 -1.97
CA ARG A 32 11.40 23.72 -2.60
C ARG A 32 10.46 23.06 -1.61
N GLN A 33 9.39 23.77 -1.27
CA GLN A 33 8.42 23.33 -0.30
C GLN A 33 7.10 22.97 -0.95
N TYR A 34 6.63 21.76 -0.67
CA TYR A 34 5.33 21.24 -1.10
C TYR A 34 4.48 20.96 0.13
N SER A 35 3.34 21.60 0.22
CA SER A 35 2.32 21.35 1.25
C SER A 35 1.00 21.95 0.84
N ALA A 36 -0.09 21.35 1.27
CA ALA A 36 -1.40 21.94 1.13
C ALA A 36 -1.61 23.04 2.21
N ASN A 37 -2.09 24.20 1.80
CA ASN A 37 -2.51 25.23 2.73
C ASN A 37 -3.91 24.92 3.31
N ILE A 38 -4.39 25.72 4.26
CA ILE A 38 -5.69 25.52 4.91
C ILE A 38 -6.85 25.50 3.91
N GLN A 39 -6.77 26.27 2.83
CA GLN A 39 -7.85 26.41 1.85
C GLN A 39 -7.92 25.20 0.90
N ASN A 40 -6.78 24.67 0.47
CA ASN A 40 -6.68 23.59 -0.50
C ASN A 40 -6.31 22.23 0.10
N SER A 41 -6.18 22.12 1.43
CA SER A 41 -5.97 20.84 2.11
C SER A 41 -7.20 19.95 1.95
N THR A 42 -6.98 18.74 1.45
CA THR A 42 -8.00 17.74 1.25
C THR A 42 -7.53 16.40 1.82
N TRP A 43 -8.33 15.86 2.72
CA TRP A 43 -8.20 14.52 3.28
C TRP A 43 -9.45 13.72 2.94
N LEU A 44 -9.29 12.53 2.36
CA LEU A 44 -10.40 11.70 1.90
C LEU A 44 -10.21 10.25 2.33
N LEU A 45 -11.28 9.59 2.71
CA LEU A 45 -11.35 8.13 2.76
C LEU A 45 -11.57 7.66 1.31
N SER A 46 -10.48 7.41 0.57
CA SER A 46 -10.51 7.10 -0.86
C SER A 46 -10.86 5.63 -1.16
N ASN A 47 -10.69 4.75 -0.18
CA ASN A 47 -11.21 3.38 -0.22
C ASN A 47 -11.84 3.06 1.13
N ASP A 48 -13.12 2.70 1.09
CA ASP A 48 -13.92 2.29 2.26
C ASP A 48 -14.56 0.93 1.96
N SER A 49 -13.79 -0.12 2.15
CA SER A 49 -14.27 -1.49 1.95
C SER A 49 -13.83 -2.39 3.10
N ARG A 50 -14.50 -3.51 3.27
CA ARG A 50 -14.09 -4.51 4.27
C ARG A 50 -12.80 -5.24 3.90
N LEU A 51 -12.23 -4.99 2.72
CA LEU A 51 -10.95 -5.53 2.27
C LEU A 51 -9.80 -4.55 2.43
N GLN A 52 -10.06 -3.25 2.29
CA GLN A 52 -9.05 -2.22 2.40
C GLN A 52 -9.67 -0.88 2.78
N CYS A 53 -8.99 -0.16 3.66
CA CYS A 53 -9.26 1.24 3.98
C CYS A 53 -8.08 2.09 3.54
N THR A 54 -8.32 3.22 2.88
CA THR A 54 -7.26 4.14 2.45
C THR A 54 -7.64 5.57 2.79
N LEU A 55 -6.83 6.21 3.63
CA LEU A 55 -6.89 7.64 3.92
C LEU A 55 -5.86 8.35 3.07
N SER A 56 -6.28 9.24 2.20
CA SER A 56 -5.41 9.95 1.26
C SER A 56 -5.41 11.45 1.48
N HIS A 57 -4.27 12.08 1.19
CA HIS A 57 -4.04 13.51 1.27
C HIS A 57 -3.34 14.02 0.02
N GLN A 58 -4.00 14.92 -0.71
CA GLN A 58 -3.43 15.55 -1.90
C GLN A 58 -2.40 16.61 -1.51
N ILE A 59 -1.20 16.51 -2.06
CA ILE A 59 -0.11 17.47 -1.90
C ILE A 59 0.05 18.20 -3.24
N PRO A 60 -0.37 19.48 -3.33
CA PRO A 60 -0.36 20.21 -4.59
C PRO A 60 1.00 20.22 -5.28
N GLN A 61 1.01 19.93 -6.58
CA GLN A 61 2.20 19.89 -7.45
C GLN A 61 3.26 18.82 -7.07
N TYR A 62 2.90 17.90 -6.18
CA TYR A 62 3.84 16.87 -5.72
C TYR A 62 3.28 15.45 -5.87
N GLY A 63 2.05 15.20 -5.45
CA GLY A 63 1.44 13.88 -5.46
C GLY A 63 0.45 13.67 -4.33
N GLU A 64 0.42 12.47 -3.78
CA GLU A 64 -0.54 12.08 -2.76
C GLU A 64 0.13 11.29 -1.63
N ALA A 65 -0.23 11.58 -0.40
CA ALA A 65 0.13 10.76 0.76
C ALA A 65 -1.01 9.80 1.07
N ARG A 66 -0.72 8.50 1.20
CA ARG A 66 -1.70 7.44 1.45
C ARG A 66 -1.35 6.66 2.70
N PHE A 67 -2.31 6.58 3.64
CA PHE A 67 -2.28 5.63 4.74
C PHE A 67 -3.29 4.55 4.44
N TYR A 68 -2.88 3.28 4.43
CA TYR A 68 -3.80 2.20 4.12
C TYR A 68 -3.62 0.99 5.04
N ALA A 69 -4.73 0.32 5.30
CA ALA A 69 -4.80 -0.94 5.99
C ALA A 69 -5.61 -1.94 5.17
N LYS A 70 -5.16 -3.19 5.10
CA LYS A 70 -5.84 -4.28 4.38
C LYS A 70 -6.38 -5.30 5.37
N ALA A 71 -7.43 -6.00 4.95
CA ALA A 71 -7.99 -7.13 5.67
C ALA A 71 -6.89 -8.14 6.02
N ASN A 72 -6.77 -8.48 7.30
CA ASN A 72 -5.77 -9.42 7.81
C ASN A 72 -6.12 -9.83 9.25
N ARG A 73 -5.56 -10.96 9.72
CA ARG A 73 -5.68 -11.41 11.13
C ARG A 73 -5.15 -10.41 12.14
N GLN A 74 -4.13 -9.67 11.75
CA GLN A 74 -3.55 -8.61 12.57
C GLN A 74 -3.68 -7.31 11.82
N LEU A 75 -4.06 -6.26 12.52
CA LEU A 75 -4.09 -4.93 11.94
C LEU A 75 -2.73 -4.60 11.33
N ASN A 76 -2.71 -4.38 10.04
CA ASN A 76 -1.59 -3.81 9.30
C ASN A 76 -1.90 -2.35 9.00
N MET A 77 -0.87 -1.56 8.84
CA MET A 77 -0.94 -0.17 8.43
C MET A 77 0.32 0.11 7.65
N GLU A 78 0.18 0.74 6.51
CA GLU A 78 1.31 1.19 5.72
C GLU A 78 1.08 2.63 5.29
N PHE A 79 2.16 3.34 5.07
CA PHE A 79 2.17 4.66 4.47
C PHE A 79 2.91 4.59 3.15
N GLU A 80 2.36 5.22 2.14
CA GLU A 80 2.98 5.40 0.83
C GLU A 80 2.91 6.87 0.43
N LEU A 81 3.99 7.37 -0.13
CA LEU A 81 4.04 8.68 -0.75
C LEU A 81 4.01 8.50 -2.27
N ASP A 82 2.84 8.64 -2.87
CA ASP A 82 2.65 8.54 -4.31
C ASP A 82 3.13 9.83 -4.98
N MET A 83 4.24 9.74 -5.67
CA MET A 83 4.97 10.90 -6.20
C MET A 83 4.69 11.08 -7.69
N MET A 84 4.36 12.30 -8.12
CA MET A 84 4.23 12.63 -9.57
C MET A 84 5.55 12.45 -10.31
N LEU A 85 6.67 12.71 -9.64
CA LEU A 85 8.03 12.49 -10.15
C LEU A 85 8.73 11.49 -9.23
N LEU A 86 8.91 10.28 -9.72
CA LEU A 86 9.56 9.20 -8.98
C LEU A 86 11.06 9.48 -8.75
N PRO A 87 11.65 8.97 -7.66
CA PRO A 87 13.08 9.10 -7.41
C PRO A 87 13.92 8.58 -8.58
N ASP A 88 14.96 9.31 -8.94
CA ASP A 88 15.91 8.88 -9.99
C ASP A 88 17.16 8.19 -9.43
N ASN A 89 17.34 8.22 -8.14
CA ASN A 89 18.46 7.56 -7.44
C ASN A 89 18.01 6.92 -6.12
N TYR A 90 18.94 6.20 -5.50
CA TYR A 90 18.75 5.63 -4.15
C TYR A 90 19.23 6.65 -3.11
N SER A 91 18.32 7.10 -2.27
CA SER A 91 18.61 8.09 -1.22
C SER A 91 17.72 7.89 0.01
N LEU A 92 17.81 8.79 0.97
CA LEU A 92 17.01 8.79 2.18
C LEU A 92 16.29 10.11 2.33
N ALA A 93 15.00 10.04 2.69
CA ALA A 93 14.26 11.19 3.18
C ALA A 93 14.17 11.12 4.71
N GLU A 94 14.56 12.18 5.40
CA GLU A 94 14.34 12.33 6.83
C GLU A 94 12.88 12.74 7.07
N VAL A 95 12.16 11.97 7.89
CA VAL A 95 10.79 12.25 8.28
C VAL A 95 10.78 12.92 9.64
N ARG A 96 10.24 14.13 9.73
CA ARG A 96 10.16 14.91 10.96
C ARG A 96 8.73 15.33 11.26
N SER A 97 8.39 15.41 12.53
CA SER A 97 7.20 16.11 12.99
C SER A 97 7.54 17.58 13.16
N VAL A 98 6.82 18.45 12.48
CA VAL A 98 7.06 19.89 12.46
C VAL A 98 5.85 20.61 13.02
N SER A 99 6.09 21.58 13.91
CA SER A 99 5.02 22.45 14.40
C SER A 99 4.48 23.32 13.28
N PRO A 100 3.16 23.47 13.15
CA PRO A 100 2.60 24.42 12.22
C PRO A 100 2.96 25.87 12.62
N SER A 101 3.00 26.76 11.64
CA SER A 101 3.42 28.17 11.84
C SER A 101 2.58 28.93 12.86
N TRP A 102 1.34 28.51 13.10
CA TRP A 102 0.42 29.13 14.07
C TRP A 102 0.62 28.62 15.52
N GLN A 103 1.45 27.57 15.73
CA GLN A 103 1.78 27.03 17.05
C GLN A 103 3.31 26.98 17.22
N PRO A 104 3.99 28.14 17.31
CA PRO A 104 5.44 28.19 17.51
C PRO A 104 5.80 27.67 18.90
N GLY A 105 6.96 27.00 19.01
CA GLY A 105 7.53 26.59 20.31
C GLY A 105 7.76 25.09 20.48
N ASN A 106 7.06 24.22 19.76
CA ASN A 106 7.39 22.82 19.72
C ASN A 106 8.42 22.59 18.60
N GLY A 107 9.67 22.34 18.94
CA GLY A 107 10.74 22.08 17.97
C GLY A 107 10.41 20.91 17.04
N SER A 108 11.10 20.83 15.91
CA SER A 108 10.93 19.71 14.99
C SER A 108 11.55 18.42 15.59
N ARG A 109 10.82 17.31 15.55
CA ARG A 109 11.24 16.02 16.08
C ARG A 109 11.38 14.99 14.95
N ARG A 110 12.53 14.30 14.89
CA ARG A 110 12.72 13.20 13.93
C ARG A 110 11.82 12.02 14.27
N LEU A 111 11.13 11.47 13.26
CA LEU A 111 10.26 10.32 13.37
C LEU A 111 10.92 9.05 12.80
N ALA A 112 11.47 9.14 11.60
CA ALA A 112 12.07 8.01 10.88
C ALA A 112 12.93 8.48 9.71
N ASP A 113 13.59 7.51 9.05
CA ASP A 113 14.13 7.66 7.71
C ASP A 113 13.29 6.83 6.73
N MET A 114 12.94 7.45 5.61
CA MET A 114 12.22 6.81 4.50
C MET A 114 13.20 6.54 3.35
N LYS A 115 13.31 5.30 2.94
CA LYS A 115 14.17 4.92 1.81
C LYS A 115 13.49 5.34 0.50
N LEU A 116 14.22 6.05 -0.33
CA LEU A 116 13.83 6.39 -1.67
C LEU A 116 14.50 5.41 -2.64
N TYR A 117 13.69 4.66 -3.36
CA TYR A 117 14.17 3.69 -4.36
C TYR A 117 13.89 4.23 -5.76
N LYS A 118 14.90 4.09 -6.64
CA LYS A 118 14.77 4.55 -8.02
C LYS A 118 13.52 3.95 -8.68
N GLN A 119 12.66 4.83 -9.23
CA GLN A 119 11.42 4.49 -9.94
C GLN A 119 10.33 3.78 -9.11
N PHE A 120 10.38 3.91 -7.77
CA PHE A 120 9.33 3.38 -6.90
C PHE A 120 8.82 4.45 -5.94
N ASN A 121 7.53 4.40 -5.66
CA ASN A 121 6.95 5.19 -4.59
C ASN A 121 7.52 4.73 -3.24
N PRO A 122 8.01 5.66 -2.41
CA PRO A 122 8.54 5.32 -1.10
C PRO A 122 7.43 5.01 -0.10
N SER A 123 7.72 4.08 0.80
CA SER A 123 6.78 3.63 1.82
C SER A 123 7.40 3.60 3.21
N LEU A 124 6.54 3.60 4.23
CA LEU A 124 6.91 3.49 5.63
C LEU A 124 6.07 2.41 6.34
N PRO A 125 6.69 1.65 7.25
CA PRO A 125 6.04 0.54 7.92
C PRO A 125 5.04 1.00 8.99
N LYS A 126 4.18 0.08 9.41
CA LYS A 126 3.09 0.23 10.39
C LYS A 126 3.41 1.17 11.55
N LYS A 127 4.54 0.95 12.23
CA LYS A 127 4.87 1.74 13.44
C LYS A 127 5.03 3.22 13.12
N VAL A 128 5.71 3.54 12.02
CA VAL A 128 5.95 4.92 11.61
C VAL A 128 4.66 5.56 11.09
N ALA A 129 3.88 4.82 10.28
CA ALA A 129 2.59 5.28 9.79
C ALA A 129 1.65 5.70 10.94
N TRP A 130 1.50 4.85 11.98
CA TRP A 130 0.73 5.20 13.17
C TRP A 130 1.27 6.40 13.92
N THR A 131 2.60 6.53 14.06
CA THR A 131 3.21 7.70 14.67
C THR A 131 2.86 8.97 13.89
N MET A 132 2.93 8.93 12.56
CA MET A 132 2.57 10.09 11.72
C MET A 132 1.08 10.47 11.87
N LEU A 133 0.17 9.49 11.93
CA LEU A 133 -1.25 9.75 12.17
C LEU A 133 -1.49 10.37 13.55
N SER A 134 -0.76 9.92 14.58
CA SER A 134 -0.82 10.52 15.93
C SER A 134 -0.29 11.95 15.95
N GLU A 135 0.77 12.25 15.21
CA GLU A 135 1.29 13.62 15.06
C GLU A 135 0.27 14.54 14.39
N LEU A 136 -0.37 14.07 13.30
CA LEU A 136 -1.44 14.81 12.62
C LEU A 136 -2.65 15.07 13.53
N GLU A 137 -3.02 14.10 14.36
CA GLU A 137 -4.10 14.25 15.35
C GLU A 137 -3.78 15.30 16.41
N GLN A 138 -2.51 15.41 16.82
CA GLN A 138 -2.01 16.43 17.74
C GLN A 138 -1.81 17.80 17.07
N GLY A 139 -2.05 17.91 15.78
CA GLY A 139 -1.89 19.15 15.03
C GLY A 139 -0.48 19.40 14.52
N MET A 140 0.40 18.41 14.60
CA MET A 140 1.77 18.46 14.06
C MET A 140 1.78 17.99 12.61
N SER A 141 2.69 18.51 11.80
CA SER A 141 2.83 18.19 10.37
C SER A 141 4.00 17.23 10.14
N PRO A 142 3.78 15.94 9.86
CA PRO A 142 4.83 15.07 9.35
C PRO A 142 5.35 15.63 8.04
N THR A 143 6.68 15.84 7.98
CA THR A 143 7.34 16.48 6.84
C THR A 143 8.55 15.67 6.43
N PHE A 144 8.69 15.46 5.13
CA PHE A 144 9.76 14.69 4.51
C PHE A 144 10.80 15.64 3.94
N TYR A 145 12.08 15.43 4.28
CA TYR A 145 13.20 16.22 3.82
C TYR A 145 14.18 15.34 3.06
N TYR A 146 14.52 15.70 1.83
CA TYR A 146 15.52 15.01 1.02
C TYR A 146 16.17 15.97 0.03
N ASN A 147 17.32 15.58 -0.54
CA ASN A 147 17.97 16.35 -1.58
C ASN A 147 17.30 16.09 -2.92
N ASP A 148 17.16 17.14 -3.73
CA ASP A 148 16.67 16.99 -5.09
C ASP A 148 17.64 16.14 -5.92
N TRP A 149 17.14 15.17 -6.64
CA TRP A 149 17.96 14.32 -7.52
C TRP A 149 18.33 14.98 -8.85
N TYR A 150 17.71 16.12 -9.19
CA TYR A 150 18.05 16.92 -10.37
C TYR A 150 18.95 18.11 -10.06
N SER A 151 19.15 18.46 -8.79
CA SER A 151 19.95 19.58 -8.34
C SER A 151 20.58 19.28 -6.98
N ASP A 152 21.88 19.01 -6.97
CA ASP A 152 22.62 18.66 -5.74
C ASP A 152 22.60 19.76 -4.66
N SER A 153 22.28 21.00 -5.04
CA SER A 153 22.20 22.14 -4.13
C SER A 153 20.82 22.32 -3.50
N ASP A 154 19.76 21.78 -4.10
CA ASP A 154 18.40 22.04 -3.68
C ASP A 154 17.89 20.95 -2.72
N LYS A 155 17.13 21.39 -1.73
CA LYS A 155 16.43 20.51 -0.80
C LYS A 155 14.94 20.53 -1.08
N ILE A 156 14.33 19.38 -0.95
CA ILE A 156 12.88 19.20 -1.05
C ILE A 156 12.31 19.05 0.36
N SER A 157 11.22 19.74 0.62
CA SER A 157 10.44 19.63 1.85
C SER A 157 8.98 19.36 1.49
N VAL A 158 8.42 18.23 1.96
CA VAL A 158 7.06 17.80 1.66
C VAL A 158 6.30 17.62 2.96
N GLY A 159 5.33 18.50 3.23
CA GLY A 159 4.59 18.53 4.50
C GLY A 159 3.16 18.05 4.35
N LEU A 160 2.70 17.21 5.29
CA LEU A 160 1.30 16.82 5.40
C LEU A 160 0.53 17.87 6.20
N SER A 161 -0.55 18.40 5.62
CA SER A 161 -1.36 19.43 6.26
C SER A 161 -2.31 18.83 7.30
N THR A 162 -2.40 19.45 8.46
CA THR A 162 -3.36 19.06 9.53
C THR A 162 -4.77 19.57 9.29
N ALA A 163 -4.97 20.50 8.33
CA ALA A 163 -6.25 21.08 8.03
C ALA A 163 -7.22 20.03 7.46
N ARG A 164 -8.44 19.96 8.01
CA ARG A 164 -9.49 19.01 7.63
C ARG A 164 -9.16 17.52 7.87
N PHE A 165 -8.07 17.22 8.58
CA PHE A 165 -7.63 15.84 8.86
C PHE A 165 -8.61 15.07 9.75
N ARG A 166 -9.07 15.70 10.85
CA ARG A 166 -9.77 15.00 11.96
C ARG A 166 -10.97 14.19 11.50
N LYS A 167 -11.85 14.78 10.66
CA LYS A 167 -13.05 14.06 10.20
C LYS A 167 -12.69 12.85 9.34
N ALA A 168 -11.84 13.03 8.32
CA ALA A 168 -11.43 11.94 7.45
C ALA A 168 -10.70 10.83 8.22
N TYR A 169 -9.93 11.19 9.25
CA TYR A 169 -9.26 10.24 10.14
C TYR A 169 -10.27 9.43 10.98
N GLN A 170 -11.32 10.06 11.50
CA GLN A 170 -12.38 9.34 12.22
C GLN A 170 -13.11 8.35 11.32
N ASP A 171 -13.44 8.76 10.08
CA ASP A 171 -14.05 7.89 9.09
C ASP A 171 -13.11 6.71 8.74
N PHE A 172 -11.81 6.96 8.59
CA PHE A 172 -10.79 5.93 8.37
C PHE A 172 -10.65 4.93 9.51
N VAL A 173 -10.65 5.39 10.77
CA VAL A 173 -10.62 4.51 11.95
C VAL A 173 -11.88 3.64 12.00
N GLY A 174 -13.04 4.22 11.67
CA GLY A 174 -14.30 3.47 11.53
C GLY A 174 -14.24 2.38 10.47
N CYS A 175 -13.68 2.69 9.29
CA CYS A 175 -13.44 1.71 8.23
C CYS A 175 -12.53 0.56 8.71
N ILE A 176 -11.40 0.88 9.35
CA ILE A 176 -10.45 -0.12 9.89
C ILE A 176 -11.14 -1.09 10.85
N GLY A 177 -12.06 -0.59 11.69
CA GLY A 177 -12.84 -1.41 12.62
C GLY A 177 -13.75 -2.44 11.92
N ASN A 178 -14.07 -2.24 10.64
CA ASN A 178 -14.92 -3.09 9.83
C ASN A 178 -14.16 -4.05 8.88
N LEU A 179 -12.82 -3.97 8.83
CA LEU A 179 -12.01 -4.86 7.99
C LEU A 179 -12.24 -6.33 8.36
N LEU A 180 -12.19 -7.20 7.36
CA LEU A 180 -12.17 -8.64 7.60
C LEU A 180 -10.93 -9.01 8.43
N ASN A 181 -11.12 -9.92 9.39
CA ASN A 181 -10.05 -10.43 10.25
C ASN A 181 -9.25 -11.58 9.62
N TYR A 182 -9.22 -11.66 8.31
CA TYR A 182 -8.45 -12.60 7.50
C TYR A 182 -8.12 -11.97 6.14
N SER A 183 -7.01 -12.43 5.56
CA SER A 183 -6.52 -11.98 4.25
C SER A 183 -6.92 -12.94 3.13
N PHE A 184 -6.62 -12.56 1.89
CA PHE A 184 -6.68 -13.44 0.73
C PHE A 184 -5.81 -14.69 0.93
N ASP A 185 -4.59 -14.53 1.45
CA ASP A 185 -3.63 -15.64 1.66
C ASP A 185 -4.17 -16.69 2.65
N ASP A 186 -5.02 -16.28 3.60
CA ASP A 186 -5.65 -17.21 4.55
C ASP A 186 -6.66 -18.16 3.92
N ILE A 187 -7.21 -17.78 2.74
CA ILE A 187 -8.28 -18.51 2.06
C ILE A 187 -7.95 -18.94 0.64
N SER A 188 -6.90 -18.38 0.02
CA SER A 188 -6.50 -18.64 -1.38
C SER A 188 -6.27 -20.11 -1.68
N TYR A 189 -5.81 -20.87 -0.68
CA TYR A 189 -5.72 -22.33 -0.73
C TYR A 189 -6.48 -22.92 0.45
N THR A 190 -7.63 -23.51 0.19
CA THR A 190 -8.51 -24.06 1.24
C THR A 190 -8.84 -25.51 0.98
N VAL A 191 -8.65 -26.37 2.00
CA VAL A 191 -9.08 -27.76 1.99
C VAL A 191 -10.34 -27.91 2.84
N LEU A 192 -11.40 -28.41 2.23
CA LEU A 192 -12.68 -28.68 2.86
C LEU A 192 -12.85 -30.20 3.06
N ASN A 193 -13.22 -30.62 4.26
CA ASN A 193 -13.45 -32.02 4.58
C ASN A 193 -14.92 -32.26 4.92
N TYR A 194 -15.40 -33.45 4.58
CA TYR A 194 -16.72 -33.90 4.93
C TYR A 194 -16.74 -34.60 6.31
N GLN A 195 -17.90 -34.60 6.93
CA GLN A 195 -18.15 -35.44 8.11
C GLN A 195 -18.08 -36.93 7.72
N SER A 196 -17.79 -37.79 8.69
CA SER A 196 -17.72 -39.24 8.44
C SER A 196 -19.08 -39.75 7.91
N ASN A 197 -19.03 -40.53 6.85
CA ASN A 197 -20.22 -41.14 6.17
C ASN A 197 -21.29 -40.09 5.81
N SER A 198 -20.95 -38.89 5.44
CA SER A 198 -21.89 -37.81 5.17
C SER A 198 -21.42 -36.92 4.00
N ASP A 199 -22.38 -36.31 3.31
CA ASP A 199 -22.16 -35.25 2.33
C ASP A 199 -22.24 -33.85 2.95
N LYS A 200 -22.24 -33.76 4.29
CA LYS A 200 -22.18 -32.50 5.01
C LYS A 200 -20.74 -32.17 5.34
N PHE A 201 -20.39 -30.90 5.20
CA PHE A 201 -19.08 -30.42 5.61
C PHE A 201 -18.90 -30.44 7.14
N THR A 202 -17.66 -30.56 7.58
CA THR A 202 -17.30 -30.31 8.98
C THR A 202 -17.60 -28.85 9.34
N LYS A 203 -17.80 -28.55 10.64
CA LYS A 203 -18.00 -27.16 11.10
C LYS A 203 -16.85 -26.24 10.69
N ALA A 204 -15.61 -26.74 10.68
CA ALA A 204 -14.45 -25.98 10.23
C ALA A 204 -14.52 -25.66 8.73
N SER A 205 -14.88 -26.66 7.90
CA SER A 205 -15.05 -26.47 6.44
C SER A 205 -16.19 -25.51 6.13
N GLN A 206 -17.28 -25.57 6.88
CA GLN A 206 -18.40 -24.64 6.69
C GLN A 206 -17.98 -23.17 6.99
N ARG A 207 -17.21 -22.95 8.05
CA ARG A 207 -16.66 -21.61 8.34
C ARG A 207 -15.76 -21.13 7.20
N ARG A 208 -14.87 -21.98 6.68
CA ARG A 208 -14.01 -21.65 5.53
C ARG A 208 -14.81 -21.30 4.28
N MET A 209 -15.86 -22.07 3.98
CA MET A 209 -16.78 -21.77 2.87
C MET A 209 -17.41 -20.39 3.01
N ASN A 210 -17.87 -20.03 4.20
CA ASN A 210 -18.47 -18.72 4.45
C ASN A 210 -17.44 -17.59 4.29
N MET A 211 -16.19 -17.75 4.76
CA MET A 211 -15.12 -16.79 4.57
C MET A 211 -14.81 -16.57 3.08
N ILE A 212 -14.69 -17.66 2.32
CA ILE A 212 -14.46 -17.58 0.86
C ILE A 212 -15.62 -16.84 0.18
N ARG A 213 -16.86 -17.22 0.48
CA ARG A 213 -18.05 -16.55 -0.09
C ARG A 213 -18.04 -15.05 0.21
N GLU A 214 -17.81 -14.67 1.48
CA GLU A 214 -17.77 -13.28 1.93
C GLU A 214 -16.66 -12.51 1.20
N TYR A 215 -15.46 -13.07 1.09
CA TYR A 215 -14.35 -12.44 0.39
C TYR A 215 -14.66 -12.25 -1.10
N LEU A 216 -15.16 -13.30 -1.79
CA LEU A 216 -15.52 -13.25 -3.21
C LEU A 216 -16.62 -12.22 -3.52
N SER A 217 -17.54 -12.00 -2.59
CA SER A 217 -18.60 -10.98 -2.76
C SER A 217 -18.07 -9.53 -2.65
N LEU A 218 -16.90 -9.34 -2.03
CA LEU A 218 -16.27 -8.03 -1.83
C LEU A 218 -15.16 -7.74 -2.85
N ASP A 219 -14.63 -8.78 -3.53
CA ASP A 219 -13.54 -8.66 -4.49
C ASP A 219 -14.02 -9.08 -5.89
N PRO A 220 -14.50 -8.12 -6.70
CA PRO A 220 -14.99 -8.43 -8.06
C PRO A 220 -13.87 -8.75 -9.05
N GLU A 221 -12.61 -8.40 -8.74
CA GLU A 221 -11.46 -8.56 -9.63
C GLU A 221 -10.83 -9.96 -9.57
N LEU A 222 -11.30 -10.81 -8.65
CA LEU A 222 -10.76 -12.15 -8.49
C LEU A 222 -11.11 -13.01 -9.72
N GLU A 223 -10.08 -13.45 -10.47
CA GLU A 223 -10.29 -14.02 -11.82
C GLU A 223 -10.64 -15.50 -11.81
N LEU A 224 -10.04 -16.31 -10.94
CA LEU A 224 -10.17 -17.75 -11.03
C LEU A 224 -10.39 -18.42 -9.67
N VAL A 225 -11.41 -19.24 -9.60
CA VAL A 225 -11.67 -20.17 -8.50
C VAL A 225 -11.66 -21.60 -9.04
N LEU A 226 -10.68 -22.40 -8.65
CA LEU A 226 -10.59 -23.82 -8.98
C LEU A 226 -11.16 -24.64 -7.84
N ILE A 227 -12.08 -25.56 -8.15
CA ILE A 227 -12.71 -26.47 -7.20
C ILE A 227 -12.43 -27.92 -7.61
N ASP A 228 -11.51 -28.57 -6.90
CA ASP A 228 -11.10 -29.95 -7.14
C ASP A 228 -11.63 -30.87 -6.05
N ALA A 229 -12.51 -31.80 -6.39
CA ALA A 229 -13.09 -32.74 -5.44
C ALA A 229 -12.51 -34.14 -5.59
N TYR A 230 -12.28 -34.79 -4.45
CA TYR A 230 -11.69 -36.13 -4.34
C TYR A 230 -12.53 -37.04 -3.44
N SER A 231 -12.46 -38.37 -3.69
CA SER A 231 -12.99 -39.39 -2.81
C SER A 231 -11.87 -40.21 -2.16
N ASP A 232 -12.20 -41.08 -1.23
CA ASP A 232 -11.35 -42.21 -0.83
C ASP A 232 -11.46 -43.34 -1.86
N SER A 233 -10.74 -44.44 -1.63
CA SER A 233 -10.74 -45.62 -2.49
C SER A 233 -11.85 -46.64 -2.17
N TYR A 234 -12.76 -46.32 -1.25
CA TYR A 234 -13.85 -47.22 -0.92
C TYR A 234 -15.00 -47.14 -1.95
N GLY A 235 -15.36 -48.27 -2.54
CA GLY A 235 -16.37 -48.35 -3.60
C GLY A 235 -15.77 -48.47 -5.02
N GLY A 236 -16.67 -48.46 -6.02
CA GLY A 236 -16.25 -48.56 -7.42
C GLY A 236 -15.68 -47.25 -7.97
N ARG A 237 -14.65 -47.36 -8.81
CA ARG A 237 -13.92 -46.22 -9.40
C ARG A 237 -14.83 -45.20 -10.10
N ASP A 238 -15.78 -45.71 -10.91
CA ASP A 238 -16.74 -44.86 -11.62
C ASP A 238 -17.72 -44.17 -10.68
N ALA A 239 -18.16 -44.87 -9.60
CA ALA A 239 -19.01 -44.29 -8.59
C ALA A 239 -18.27 -43.14 -7.84
N ASN A 240 -16.99 -43.33 -7.50
CA ASN A 240 -16.14 -42.33 -6.88
C ASN A 240 -15.92 -41.13 -7.79
N LEU A 241 -15.73 -41.35 -9.09
CA LEU A 241 -15.61 -40.26 -10.06
C LEU A 241 -16.91 -39.43 -10.13
N ARG A 242 -18.05 -40.08 -10.28
CA ARG A 242 -19.35 -39.39 -10.28
C ARG A 242 -19.65 -38.68 -8.96
N LEU A 243 -19.27 -39.25 -7.82
CA LEU A 243 -19.47 -38.66 -6.51
C LEU A 243 -18.65 -37.37 -6.38
N SER A 244 -17.36 -37.42 -6.75
CA SER A 244 -16.48 -36.25 -6.69
C SER A 244 -16.95 -35.14 -7.64
N GLN A 245 -17.38 -35.48 -8.86
CA GLN A 245 -17.95 -34.50 -9.80
C GLN A 245 -19.20 -33.81 -9.22
N ARG A 246 -20.16 -34.57 -8.66
CA ARG A 246 -21.32 -33.95 -8.00
C ARG A 246 -20.94 -33.03 -6.84
N ARG A 247 -19.91 -33.40 -6.06
CA ARG A 247 -19.43 -32.55 -4.96
C ARG A 247 -18.82 -31.25 -5.45
N ALA A 248 -18.00 -31.30 -6.51
CA ALA A 248 -17.42 -30.10 -7.12
C ALA A 248 -18.52 -29.18 -7.67
N THR A 249 -19.46 -29.72 -8.44
CA THR A 249 -20.61 -28.98 -8.99
C THR A 249 -21.44 -28.32 -7.88
N LYS A 250 -21.75 -29.07 -6.80
CA LYS A 250 -22.53 -28.51 -5.67
C LYS A 250 -21.87 -27.29 -5.03
N ILE A 251 -20.55 -27.27 -4.94
CA ILE A 251 -19.81 -26.12 -4.38
C ILE A 251 -19.81 -24.96 -5.38
N ARG A 252 -19.59 -25.25 -6.67
CA ARG A 252 -19.73 -24.24 -7.74
C ARG A 252 -21.10 -23.58 -7.68
N ASP A 253 -22.17 -24.39 -7.64
CA ASP A 253 -23.54 -23.89 -7.61
C ASP A 253 -23.82 -23.06 -6.34
N TYR A 254 -23.25 -23.45 -5.19
CA TYR A 254 -23.30 -22.65 -3.97
C TYR A 254 -22.71 -21.26 -4.17
N PHE A 255 -21.54 -21.12 -4.78
CA PHE A 255 -20.94 -19.82 -5.05
C PHE A 255 -21.73 -19.00 -6.07
N VAL A 256 -22.21 -19.64 -7.14
CA VAL A 256 -23.05 -18.99 -8.15
C VAL A 256 -24.36 -18.47 -7.55
N GLN A 257 -25.05 -19.26 -6.72
CA GLN A 257 -26.26 -18.82 -6.02
C GLN A 257 -26.01 -17.65 -5.03
N ASN A 258 -24.78 -17.47 -4.60
CA ASN A 258 -24.37 -16.34 -3.75
C ASN A 258 -23.75 -15.17 -4.54
N GLY A 259 -24.00 -15.11 -5.86
CA GLY A 259 -23.66 -13.95 -6.68
C GLY A 259 -22.28 -13.97 -7.32
N ILE A 260 -21.55 -15.09 -7.26
CA ILE A 260 -20.27 -15.23 -7.96
C ILE A 260 -20.52 -15.65 -9.41
N ASP A 261 -19.92 -14.95 -10.35
CA ASP A 261 -20.08 -15.29 -11.78
C ASP A 261 -19.57 -16.70 -12.07
N ALA A 262 -20.39 -17.47 -12.77
CA ALA A 262 -20.09 -18.86 -13.14
C ALA A 262 -18.82 -18.98 -14.02
N SER A 263 -18.51 -17.98 -14.81
CA SER A 263 -17.32 -17.92 -15.67
C SER A 263 -16.00 -17.84 -14.87
N ARG A 264 -16.06 -17.40 -13.63
CA ARG A 264 -14.93 -17.30 -12.70
C ARG A 264 -14.65 -18.61 -11.95
N ILE A 265 -15.47 -19.67 -12.14
CA ILE A 265 -15.39 -20.89 -11.34
C ILE A 265 -15.24 -22.11 -12.24
N GLU A 266 -14.12 -22.81 -12.08
CA GLU A 266 -13.91 -24.15 -12.65
C GLU A 266 -14.08 -25.22 -11.56
N ALA A 267 -14.84 -26.30 -11.87
CA ALA A 267 -15.14 -27.36 -10.92
C ALA A 267 -14.88 -28.73 -11.53
N SER A 268 -14.02 -29.53 -10.94
CA SER A 268 -13.59 -30.83 -11.40
C SER A 268 -13.65 -31.90 -10.33
N GLY A 269 -14.12 -33.11 -10.68
CA GLY A 269 -14.08 -34.28 -9.81
C GLY A 269 -13.03 -35.28 -10.29
N TYR A 270 -12.20 -35.76 -9.40
CA TYR A 270 -11.06 -36.65 -9.69
C TYR A 270 -11.25 -38.08 -9.14
N GLY A 271 -12.37 -38.34 -8.43
CA GLY A 271 -12.60 -39.65 -7.82
C GLY A 271 -11.51 -39.94 -6.77
N GLU A 272 -11.03 -41.18 -6.79
CA GLU A 272 -10.00 -41.68 -5.86
C GLU A 272 -8.56 -41.36 -6.28
N LYS A 273 -8.36 -40.50 -7.28
CA LYS A 273 -7.04 -40.10 -7.72
C LYS A 273 -6.37 -39.13 -6.68
N ARG A 274 -5.04 -39.12 -6.64
CA ARG A 274 -4.23 -38.20 -5.81
C ARG A 274 -4.56 -38.28 -4.31
N HIS A 275 -4.47 -39.51 -3.73
CA HIS A 275 -4.58 -39.71 -2.30
C HIS A 275 -3.50 -38.92 -1.56
N ILE A 276 -3.85 -38.35 -0.41
CA ILE A 276 -2.91 -37.62 0.49
C ILE A 276 -2.67 -38.38 1.80
N ALA A 277 -3.39 -39.50 2.02
CA ALA A 277 -3.22 -40.35 3.18
C ALA A 277 -3.56 -41.80 2.81
N SER A 278 -3.14 -42.79 3.65
CA SER A 278 -3.51 -44.19 3.44
C SER A 278 -5.03 -44.37 3.50
N ASN A 279 -5.56 -45.19 2.59
CA ASN A 279 -6.97 -45.59 2.57
C ASN A 279 -7.28 -46.74 3.54
N ASP A 280 -6.28 -47.38 4.18
CA ASP A 280 -6.47 -48.48 5.11
C ASP A 280 -7.11 -48.05 6.42
N THR A 281 -6.85 -46.80 6.82
CA THR A 281 -7.39 -46.25 8.05
C THR A 281 -8.60 -45.34 7.82
N THR A 282 -9.56 -45.34 8.74
CA THR A 282 -10.72 -44.44 8.69
C THR A 282 -10.31 -42.97 8.68
N LEU A 283 -9.27 -42.61 9.44
CA LEU A 283 -8.73 -41.25 9.48
C LEU A 283 -8.13 -40.86 8.12
N GLY A 284 -7.35 -41.75 7.49
CA GLY A 284 -6.76 -41.49 6.19
C GLY A 284 -7.79 -41.35 5.09
N ARG A 285 -8.81 -42.24 5.07
CA ARG A 285 -9.96 -42.07 4.15
C ARG A 285 -10.68 -40.74 4.37
N GLY A 286 -10.83 -40.32 5.64
CA GLY A 286 -11.40 -39.00 5.96
C GLY A 286 -10.62 -37.81 5.35
N LYS A 287 -9.29 -37.89 5.33
CA LYS A 287 -8.42 -36.89 4.68
C LYS A 287 -8.54 -36.93 3.16
N ASN A 288 -8.71 -38.14 2.57
CA ASN A 288 -8.85 -38.28 1.12
C ASN A 288 -10.20 -37.75 0.63
N ARG A 289 -11.29 -37.85 1.42
CA ARG A 289 -12.62 -37.26 1.11
C ARG A 289 -12.55 -35.74 1.32
N ARG A 290 -11.98 -35.04 0.37
CA ARG A 290 -11.75 -33.59 0.44
C ARG A 290 -12.18 -32.86 -0.82
N VAL A 291 -12.38 -31.56 -0.67
CA VAL A 291 -12.40 -30.61 -1.78
C VAL A 291 -11.30 -29.59 -1.55
N VAL A 292 -10.55 -29.28 -2.58
CA VAL A 292 -9.54 -28.24 -2.60
C VAL A 292 -10.10 -27.06 -3.39
N ILE A 293 -10.06 -25.89 -2.79
CA ILE A 293 -10.39 -24.62 -3.45
C ILE A 293 -9.10 -23.83 -3.57
N GLN A 294 -8.79 -23.42 -4.79
CA GLN A 294 -7.66 -22.54 -5.09
C GLN A 294 -8.20 -21.28 -5.75
N MET A 295 -7.72 -20.14 -5.31
CA MET A 295 -8.12 -18.84 -5.86
C MET A 295 -6.86 -18.08 -6.29
N GLN A 296 -6.97 -17.32 -7.36
CA GLN A 296 -5.90 -16.52 -7.91
C GLN A 296 -6.38 -15.08 -8.10
N LYS A 297 -5.53 -14.13 -7.74
CA LYS A 297 -5.69 -12.73 -8.12
C LYS A 297 -5.01 -12.48 -9.45
N PRO A 298 -5.48 -11.50 -10.24
CA PRO A 298 -4.85 -11.07 -11.47
C PRO A 298 -3.43 -10.56 -11.26
#